data_9131af0b7697ab6fefc7a682ef65bf6a
#
_entry.id   9131af0b7697ab6fefc7a682ef65bf6a
#
_cell.length_a   1.000
_cell.length_b   1.000
_cell.length_c   1.000
_cell.angle_alpha   90.00
_cell.angle_beta   90.00
_cell.angle_gamma   90.00
#
_symmetry.space_group_name_H-M   'P 1'
#
loop_
_entity.id
_entity.type
_entity.pdbx_description
1 polymer ?
#
loop_
_entity_poly.entity_id
_entity_poly.type
_entity_poly.pdbx_seq_one_letter_code
_entity_poly.pdbx_strand_id
1 'polypeptide(L)'
;ATYPGADAQTVEDSVTQVIEQNMNGLDGLMYMSSTSDAAGNASITLTFETGTSPDIAQVQVQNKLQLAMPSLPEAVQQQGISVDKSSSNILMVAAFISDNGSLNQYDIADYVASNIKDPLSRTAGVGSVQLFGSEYAMRIWLDPQKLNKYNLVPSDVISQIKVQNNQISGGQLGGMPQAADQQLNASIIVQTRLQTPEEFGKILLKVQQDGSQVLLRDVARVELGAEDYSTVARYNGKPAAGIA
;
A
#
# COMPACT_ATOMS: atom_id res chain seq x y z
N ALA A 1 -5.87 8.70 -2.61
CA ALA A 1 -5.45 8.80 -1.20
C ALA A 1 -6.18 7.76 -0.37
N THR A 2 -5.51 7.23 0.66
CA THR A 2 -6.15 6.27 1.58
C THR A 2 -5.99 6.72 3.02
N TYR A 3 -7.08 6.75 3.78
CA TYR A 3 -7.10 7.01 5.21
C TYR A 3 -7.57 5.76 5.95
N PRO A 4 -6.64 4.88 6.37
CA PRO A 4 -6.99 3.59 6.95
C PRO A 4 -7.85 3.72 8.21
N GLY A 5 -8.96 3.00 8.26
CA GLY A 5 -9.87 2.97 9.41
C GLY A 5 -10.84 4.15 9.53
N ALA A 6 -10.80 5.11 8.61
CA ALA A 6 -11.77 6.20 8.55
C ALA A 6 -13.04 5.76 7.79
N ASP A 7 -14.19 6.28 8.21
CA ASP A 7 -15.42 6.16 7.44
C ASP A 7 -15.49 7.18 6.29
N ALA A 8 -16.44 7.02 5.39
CA ALA A 8 -16.57 7.87 4.20
C ALA A 8 -16.71 9.37 4.53
N GLN A 9 -17.46 9.71 5.59
CA GLN A 9 -17.64 11.10 6.03
C GLN A 9 -16.34 11.70 6.54
N THR A 10 -15.61 10.96 7.38
CA THR A 10 -14.30 11.39 7.89
C THR A 10 -13.30 11.58 6.76
N VAL A 11 -13.30 10.68 5.76
CA VAL A 11 -12.46 10.82 4.55
C VAL A 11 -12.84 12.05 3.75
N GLU A 12 -14.14 12.30 3.55
CA GLU A 12 -14.63 13.48 2.84
C GLU A 12 -14.15 14.77 3.53
N ASP A 13 -14.40 14.90 4.83
CA ASP A 13 -14.16 16.13 5.57
C ASP A 13 -12.66 16.43 5.77
N SER A 14 -11.85 15.39 6.00
CA SER A 14 -10.44 15.58 6.37
C SER A 14 -9.43 15.37 5.24
N VAL A 15 -9.83 14.69 4.16
CA VAL A 15 -8.94 14.37 3.03
C VAL A 15 -9.45 14.98 1.74
N THR A 16 -10.66 14.61 1.33
CA THR A 16 -11.21 14.96 0.01
C THR A 16 -11.36 16.47 -0.13
N GLN A 17 -12.06 17.12 0.80
CA GLN A 17 -12.28 18.58 0.76
C GLN A 17 -10.96 19.37 0.87
N VAL A 18 -10.02 18.91 1.67
CA VAL A 18 -8.70 19.56 1.80
C VAL A 18 -7.93 19.53 0.48
N ILE A 19 -7.97 18.40 -0.22
CA ILE A 19 -7.31 18.27 -1.53
C ILE A 19 -8.04 19.12 -2.56
N GLU A 20 -9.38 19.02 -2.65
CA GLU A 20 -10.19 19.79 -3.59
C GLU A 20 -9.96 21.30 -3.50
N GLN A 21 -9.94 21.84 -2.28
CA GLN A 21 -9.68 23.26 -2.05
C GLN A 21 -8.32 23.70 -2.62
N ASN A 22 -7.31 22.85 -2.53
CA ASN A 22 -5.99 23.15 -3.06
C ASN A 22 -5.87 22.96 -4.59
N MET A 23 -6.77 22.18 -5.21
CA MET A 23 -6.78 21.99 -6.66
C MET A 23 -7.40 23.17 -7.43
N ASN A 24 -8.00 24.13 -6.75
CA ASN A 24 -8.52 25.33 -7.40
C ASN A 24 -7.41 26.14 -8.08
N GLY A 25 -7.70 26.68 -9.26
CA GLY A 25 -6.77 27.50 -10.05
C GLY A 25 -5.71 26.71 -10.79
N LEU A 26 -5.98 25.45 -11.13
CA LEU A 26 -5.20 24.68 -12.11
C LEU A 26 -5.54 25.16 -13.52
N ASP A 27 -4.53 25.36 -14.35
CA ASP A 27 -4.69 25.81 -15.73
C ASP A 27 -5.42 24.77 -16.56
N GLY A 28 -6.46 25.19 -17.27
CA GLY A 28 -7.24 24.31 -18.13
C GLY A 28 -8.11 23.28 -17.39
N LEU A 29 -8.29 23.40 -16.08
CA LEU A 29 -9.22 22.57 -15.33
C LEU A 29 -10.68 22.90 -15.71
N MET A 30 -11.40 21.93 -16.24
CA MET A 30 -12.82 22.07 -16.58
C MET A 30 -13.72 21.76 -15.40
N TYR A 31 -13.57 20.58 -14.82
CA TYR A 31 -14.34 20.14 -13.65
C TYR A 31 -13.57 19.10 -12.84
N MET A 32 -14.03 18.93 -11.63
CA MET A 32 -13.50 17.99 -10.66
C MET A 32 -14.66 17.16 -10.10
N SER A 33 -14.43 15.86 -9.91
CA SER A 33 -15.36 14.97 -9.24
C SER A 33 -14.60 14.11 -8.23
N SER A 34 -15.20 13.90 -7.08
CA SER A 34 -14.57 13.15 -5.99
C SER A 34 -15.49 12.08 -5.43
N THR A 35 -14.92 11.01 -4.97
CA THR A 35 -15.62 9.94 -4.25
C THR A 35 -14.84 9.57 -3.01
N SER A 36 -15.57 9.37 -1.91
CA SER A 36 -15.04 8.88 -0.63
C SER A 36 -15.79 7.61 -0.26
N ASP A 37 -15.07 6.53 0.05
CA ASP A 37 -15.69 5.25 0.37
C ASP A 37 -15.52 4.87 1.86
N ALA A 38 -16.30 3.88 2.29
CA ALA A 38 -16.25 3.37 3.66
C ALA A 38 -15.00 2.54 3.98
N ALA A 39 -14.17 2.23 2.98
CA ALA A 39 -12.88 1.57 3.16
C ALA A 39 -11.75 2.57 3.43
N GLY A 40 -12.07 3.86 3.48
CA GLY A 40 -11.10 4.92 3.75
C GLY A 40 -10.43 5.49 2.49
N ASN A 41 -10.91 5.18 1.29
CA ASN A 41 -10.32 5.67 0.06
C ASN A 41 -10.98 6.98 -0.40
N ALA A 42 -10.16 7.93 -0.83
CA ALA A 42 -10.55 9.13 -1.55
C ALA A 42 -10.01 9.07 -2.98
N SER A 43 -10.88 9.23 -3.96
CA SER A 43 -10.53 9.33 -5.37
C SER A 43 -11.01 10.66 -5.92
N ILE A 44 -10.09 11.47 -6.44
CA ILE A 44 -10.37 12.80 -6.99
C ILE A 44 -9.99 12.79 -8.46
N THR A 45 -10.95 12.96 -9.34
CA THR A 45 -10.77 12.99 -10.78
C THR A 45 -10.83 14.43 -11.28
N LEU A 46 -9.73 14.86 -11.91
CA LEU A 46 -9.60 16.20 -12.49
C LEU A 46 -9.69 16.07 -14.01
N THR A 47 -10.64 16.78 -14.62
CA THR A 47 -10.82 16.78 -16.07
C THR A 47 -10.38 18.11 -16.64
N PHE A 48 -9.45 18.05 -17.60
CA PHE A 48 -8.84 19.21 -18.23
C PHE A 48 -9.40 19.44 -19.63
N GLU A 49 -9.25 20.67 -20.14
CA GLU A 49 -9.63 21.06 -21.50
C GLU A 49 -8.86 20.25 -22.56
N THR A 50 -9.53 20.01 -23.67
CA THR A 50 -8.90 19.33 -24.82
C THR A 50 -7.71 20.15 -25.32
N GLY A 51 -6.54 19.48 -25.43
CA GLY A 51 -5.27 20.12 -25.83
C GLY A 51 -4.35 20.45 -24.66
N THR A 52 -4.82 20.33 -23.41
CA THR A 52 -3.93 20.42 -22.24
C THR A 52 -2.98 19.22 -22.22
N SER A 53 -1.68 19.48 -22.07
CA SER A 53 -0.69 18.40 -21.93
C SER A 53 -0.90 17.63 -20.62
N PRO A 54 -1.13 16.30 -20.68
CA PRO A 54 -1.31 15.50 -19.45
C PRO A 54 -0.09 15.52 -18.53
N ASP A 55 1.11 15.67 -19.08
CA ASP A 55 2.35 15.74 -18.30
C ASP A 55 2.44 17.05 -17.51
N ILE A 56 2.08 18.17 -18.15
CA ILE A 56 2.06 19.48 -17.46
C ILE A 56 0.96 19.49 -16.40
N ALA A 57 -0.23 19.00 -16.73
CA ALA A 57 -1.34 18.89 -15.78
C ALA A 57 -0.94 18.06 -14.54
N GLN A 58 -0.30 16.90 -14.75
CA GLN A 58 0.18 16.07 -13.64
C GLN A 58 1.17 16.81 -12.75
N VAL A 59 2.12 17.54 -13.32
CA VAL A 59 3.10 18.33 -12.55
C VAL A 59 2.39 19.44 -11.76
N GLN A 60 1.45 20.13 -12.36
CA GLN A 60 0.66 21.17 -11.65
C GLN A 60 -0.14 20.59 -10.50
N VAL A 61 -0.81 19.44 -10.71
CA VAL A 61 -1.56 18.72 -9.66
C VAL A 61 -0.63 18.29 -8.54
N GLN A 62 0.55 17.73 -8.85
CA GLN A 62 1.53 17.34 -7.85
C GLN A 62 2.02 18.54 -7.03
N ASN A 63 2.29 19.68 -7.66
CA ASN A 63 2.69 20.90 -6.97
C ASN A 63 1.59 21.42 -6.02
N LYS A 64 0.34 21.41 -6.47
CA LYS A 64 -0.81 21.78 -5.63
C LYS A 64 -1.00 20.81 -4.47
N LEU A 65 -0.82 19.52 -4.71
CA LEU A 65 -0.92 18.48 -3.70
C LEU A 65 0.14 18.63 -2.60
N GLN A 66 1.38 19.04 -2.95
CA GLN A 66 2.42 19.33 -1.97
C GLN A 66 2.00 20.44 -0.98
N LEU A 67 1.20 21.40 -1.43
CA LEU A 67 0.67 22.46 -0.55
C LEU A 67 -0.44 21.93 0.37
N ALA A 68 -1.19 20.93 -0.06
CA ALA A 68 -2.24 20.29 0.72
C ALA A 68 -1.68 19.33 1.79
N MET A 69 -0.53 18.69 1.53
CA MET A 69 0.04 17.63 2.38
C MET A 69 0.12 17.97 3.87
N PRO A 70 0.60 19.18 4.30
CA PRO A 70 0.68 19.50 5.72
C PRO A 70 -0.66 19.59 6.45
N SER A 71 -1.76 19.77 5.70
CA SER A 71 -3.11 19.89 6.22
C SER A 71 -3.87 18.56 6.29
N LEU A 72 -3.27 17.49 5.74
CA LEU A 72 -3.86 16.16 5.73
C LEU A 72 -3.53 15.39 7.01
N PRO A 73 -4.37 14.42 7.41
CA PRO A 73 -4.07 13.52 8.53
C PRO A 73 -2.73 12.80 8.35
N GLU A 74 -1.98 12.63 9.44
CA GLU A 74 -0.65 12.00 9.40
C GLU A 74 -0.67 10.60 8.76
N ALA A 75 -1.72 9.81 9.00
CA ALA A 75 -1.85 8.49 8.41
C ALA A 75 -1.93 8.54 6.87
N VAL A 76 -2.59 9.56 6.30
CA VAL A 76 -2.67 9.80 4.84
C VAL A 76 -1.32 10.25 4.31
N GLN A 77 -0.63 11.15 5.03
CA GLN A 77 0.71 11.61 4.64
C GLN A 77 1.73 10.45 4.60
N GLN A 78 1.66 9.53 5.58
CA GLN A 78 2.54 8.36 5.65
C GLN A 78 2.25 7.34 4.55
N GLN A 79 0.99 7.16 4.16
CA GLN A 79 0.58 6.30 3.03
C GLN A 79 1.05 6.89 1.69
N GLY A 80 1.10 8.21 1.61
CA GLY A 80 1.32 8.93 0.37
C GLY A 80 0.05 9.04 -0.48
N ILE A 81 0.15 9.86 -1.52
CA ILE A 81 -0.94 10.09 -2.48
C ILE A 81 -0.39 9.88 -3.88
N SER A 82 -1.00 8.98 -4.63
CA SER A 82 -0.66 8.78 -6.04
C SER A 82 -1.38 9.80 -6.92
N VAL A 83 -0.69 10.25 -7.97
CA VAL A 83 -1.26 11.10 -9.03
C VAL A 83 -0.97 10.43 -10.35
N ASP A 84 -2.01 9.86 -10.93
CA ASP A 84 -1.92 9.11 -12.16
C ASP A 84 -2.66 9.80 -13.30
N LYS A 85 -2.11 9.72 -14.50
CA LYS A 85 -2.83 10.12 -15.71
C LYS A 85 -3.83 9.03 -16.05
N SER A 86 -5.08 9.41 -16.22
CA SER A 86 -6.12 8.49 -16.65
C SER A 86 -6.67 8.95 -18.00
N SER A 87 -6.74 8.05 -18.97
CA SER A 87 -7.61 8.21 -20.11
C SER A 87 -8.93 7.51 -19.79
N SER A 88 -10.04 8.12 -20.17
CA SER A 88 -11.38 7.53 -20.00
C SER A 88 -11.59 6.24 -20.82
N ASN A 89 -10.67 5.91 -21.73
CA ASN A 89 -10.79 4.79 -22.64
C ASN A 89 -9.80 3.68 -22.25
N ILE A 90 -10.36 2.56 -21.82
CA ILE A 90 -9.61 1.32 -21.66
C ILE A 90 -9.29 0.80 -23.07
N LEU A 91 -8.02 0.61 -23.37
CA LEU A 91 -7.57 0.08 -24.66
C LEU A 91 -7.89 -1.42 -24.79
N MET A 92 -7.61 -2.17 -23.73
CA MET A 92 -7.76 -3.61 -23.72
C MET A 92 -7.95 -4.11 -22.29
N VAL A 93 -8.74 -5.16 -22.13
CA VAL A 93 -8.83 -5.90 -20.88
C VAL A 93 -8.38 -7.33 -21.13
N ALA A 94 -7.38 -7.80 -20.40
CA ALA A 94 -6.92 -9.17 -20.43
C ALA A 94 -7.30 -9.87 -19.13
N ALA A 95 -7.93 -11.07 -19.24
CA ALA A 95 -8.26 -11.91 -18.11
C ALA A 95 -7.28 -13.10 -18.02
N PHE A 96 -6.73 -13.33 -16.85
CA PHE A 96 -5.84 -14.45 -16.55
C PHE A 96 -6.58 -15.47 -15.72
N ILE A 97 -6.52 -16.73 -16.14
CA ILE A 97 -7.18 -17.86 -15.46
C ILE A 97 -6.21 -19.01 -15.30
N SER A 98 -6.42 -19.83 -14.27
CA SER A 98 -5.76 -21.12 -14.16
C SER A 98 -6.55 -22.16 -14.96
N ASP A 99 -5.95 -22.75 -15.97
CA ASP A 99 -6.64 -23.71 -16.86
C ASP A 99 -7.03 -24.98 -16.10
N ASN A 100 -6.13 -25.49 -15.27
CA ASN A 100 -6.35 -26.67 -14.43
C ASN A 100 -7.07 -26.38 -13.11
N GLY A 101 -7.39 -25.10 -12.80
CA GLY A 101 -8.05 -24.68 -11.57
C GLY A 101 -7.20 -24.85 -10.29
N SER A 102 -5.89 -25.05 -10.41
CA SER A 102 -4.99 -25.22 -9.25
C SER A 102 -4.72 -23.94 -8.49
N LEU A 103 -4.84 -22.77 -9.14
CA LEU A 103 -4.61 -21.47 -8.56
C LEU A 103 -5.94 -20.79 -8.21
N ASN A 104 -5.99 -20.19 -7.05
CA ASN A 104 -7.11 -19.35 -6.66
C ASN A 104 -6.96 -17.93 -7.26
N GLN A 105 -7.97 -17.08 -7.10
CA GLN A 105 -7.97 -15.73 -7.66
C GLN A 105 -6.83 -14.85 -7.15
N TYR A 106 -6.37 -15.05 -5.91
CA TYR A 106 -5.31 -14.27 -5.29
C TYR A 106 -3.93 -14.72 -5.79
N ASP A 107 -3.73 -16.03 -5.99
CA ASP A 107 -2.51 -16.57 -6.62
C ASP A 107 -2.32 -15.99 -8.02
N ILE A 108 -3.42 -15.95 -8.80
CA ILE A 108 -3.40 -15.41 -10.16
C ILE A 108 -3.13 -13.90 -10.14
N ALA A 109 -3.78 -13.16 -9.25
CA ALA A 109 -3.61 -11.71 -9.14
C ALA A 109 -2.19 -11.33 -8.70
N ASP A 110 -1.63 -12.03 -7.72
CA ASP A 110 -0.26 -11.83 -7.25
C ASP A 110 0.77 -12.13 -8.35
N TYR A 111 0.55 -13.22 -9.10
CA TYR A 111 1.40 -13.54 -10.25
C TYR A 111 1.34 -12.45 -11.34
N VAL A 112 0.14 -11.95 -11.64
CA VAL A 112 -0.06 -10.88 -12.64
C VAL A 112 0.57 -9.57 -12.17
N ALA A 113 0.41 -9.22 -10.89
CA ALA A 113 1.02 -8.04 -10.29
C ALA A 113 2.55 -8.10 -10.36
N SER A 114 3.12 -9.22 -9.91
CA SER A 114 4.58 -9.38 -9.78
C SER A 114 5.31 -9.55 -11.10
N ASN A 115 4.67 -10.18 -12.11
CA ASN A 115 5.37 -10.60 -13.33
C ASN A 115 4.89 -9.89 -14.60
N ILE A 116 3.66 -9.37 -14.63
CA ILE A 116 3.03 -8.88 -15.87
C ILE A 116 2.79 -7.37 -15.83
N LYS A 117 2.28 -6.85 -14.73
CA LYS A 117 1.91 -5.43 -14.57
C LYS A 117 3.06 -4.48 -14.89
N ASP A 118 4.21 -4.69 -14.27
CA ASP A 118 5.39 -3.84 -14.43
C ASP A 118 5.98 -3.84 -15.84
N PRO A 119 6.20 -5.00 -16.50
CA PRO A 119 6.62 -5.04 -17.89
C PRO A 119 5.65 -4.33 -18.84
N LEU A 120 4.33 -4.50 -18.62
CA LEU A 120 3.32 -3.83 -19.45
C LEU A 120 3.33 -2.31 -19.25
N SER A 121 3.41 -1.83 -18.00
CA SER A 121 3.43 -0.38 -17.74
C SER A 121 4.67 0.33 -18.30
N ARG A 122 5.74 -0.40 -18.60
CA ARG A 122 6.96 0.14 -19.26
C ARG A 122 6.92 0.06 -20.78
N THR A 123 5.86 -0.50 -21.36
CA THR A 123 5.73 -0.63 -22.81
C THR A 123 5.38 0.73 -23.42
N ALA A 124 6.07 1.11 -24.49
CA ALA A 124 5.82 2.38 -25.18
C ALA A 124 4.36 2.44 -25.69
N GLY A 125 3.65 3.52 -25.37
CA GLY A 125 2.27 3.74 -25.74
C GLY A 125 1.25 3.29 -24.68
N VAL A 126 1.69 2.64 -23.60
CA VAL A 126 0.84 2.32 -22.44
C VAL A 126 0.83 3.51 -21.48
N GLY A 127 -0.33 4.05 -21.19
CA GLY A 127 -0.50 5.20 -20.28
C GLY A 127 -0.59 4.79 -18.82
N SER A 128 -1.40 3.77 -18.53
CA SER A 128 -1.57 3.18 -17.19
C SER A 128 -1.97 1.72 -17.31
N VAL A 129 -1.70 0.98 -16.26
CA VAL A 129 -2.08 -0.44 -16.16
C VAL A 129 -2.80 -0.65 -14.84
N GLN A 130 -4.07 -1.04 -14.91
CA GLN A 130 -4.90 -1.30 -13.74
C GLN A 130 -5.07 -2.80 -13.54
N LEU A 131 -4.80 -3.27 -12.33
CA LEU A 131 -5.04 -4.65 -11.91
C LEU A 131 -6.45 -4.78 -11.31
N PHE A 132 -7.23 -5.74 -11.81
CA PHE A 132 -8.47 -6.20 -11.20
C PHE A 132 -8.22 -7.53 -10.49
N GLY A 133 -7.98 -7.44 -9.21
CA GLY A 133 -7.60 -8.52 -8.32
C GLY A 133 -6.89 -7.96 -7.10
N SER A 134 -6.55 -8.78 -6.16
CA SER A 134 -5.85 -8.38 -4.96
C SER A 134 -4.56 -9.18 -4.79
N GLU A 135 -3.49 -8.48 -4.55
CA GLU A 135 -2.18 -9.06 -4.22
C GLU A 135 -2.21 -9.72 -2.84
N TYR A 136 -1.22 -10.52 -2.52
CA TYR A 136 -1.06 -11.07 -1.20
C TYR A 136 -0.54 -10.04 -0.19
N ALA A 137 -1.10 -10.08 1.01
CA ALA A 137 -0.63 -9.32 2.15
C ALA A 137 -0.61 -10.18 3.41
N MET A 138 0.22 -9.77 4.38
CA MET A 138 0.20 -10.38 5.71
C MET A 138 -1.00 -9.83 6.49
N ARG A 139 -1.97 -10.68 6.76
CA ARG A 139 -3.20 -10.34 7.50
C ARG A 139 -3.02 -10.65 8.98
N ILE A 140 -3.28 -9.66 9.82
CA ILE A 140 -3.17 -9.76 11.27
C ILE A 140 -4.54 -9.46 11.86
N TRP A 141 -5.22 -10.53 12.30
CA TRP A 141 -6.56 -10.46 12.89
C TRP A 141 -6.43 -10.35 14.40
N LEU A 142 -6.58 -9.14 14.93
CA LEU A 142 -6.47 -8.86 16.35
C LEU A 142 -7.70 -9.41 17.10
N ASP A 143 -7.46 -10.04 18.25
CA ASP A 143 -8.49 -10.50 19.16
C ASP A 143 -8.70 -9.45 20.27
N PRO A 144 -9.85 -8.74 20.31
CA PRO A 144 -10.08 -7.68 21.29
C PRO A 144 -10.04 -8.17 22.75
N GLN A 145 -10.49 -9.41 23.02
CA GLN A 145 -10.51 -9.95 24.38
C GLN A 145 -9.09 -10.23 24.86
N LYS A 146 -8.23 -10.76 23.96
CA LYS A 146 -6.83 -11.01 24.28
C LYS A 146 -6.03 -9.71 24.44
N LEU A 147 -6.29 -8.71 23.59
CA LEU A 147 -5.68 -7.39 23.73
C LEU A 147 -6.01 -6.79 25.11
N ASN A 148 -7.29 -6.80 25.49
CA ASN A 148 -7.72 -6.30 26.80
C ASN A 148 -7.07 -7.07 27.95
N LYS A 149 -6.95 -8.40 27.85
CA LYS A 149 -6.29 -9.25 28.88
C LYS A 149 -4.85 -8.80 29.15
N TYR A 150 -4.12 -8.39 28.12
CA TYR A 150 -2.72 -7.96 28.23
C TYR A 150 -2.56 -6.44 28.36
N ASN A 151 -3.67 -5.67 28.48
CA ASN A 151 -3.67 -4.21 28.50
C ASN A 151 -2.90 -3.63 27.31
N LEU A 152 -3.27 -4.06 26.11
CA LEU A 152 -2.76 -3.58 24.81
C LEU A 152 -3.88 -2.94 24.01
N VAL A 153 -3.53 -1.91 23.24
CA VAL A 153 -4.43 -1.31 22.26
C VAL A 153 -3.90 -1.58 20.84
N PRO A 154 -4.74 -1.53 19.80
CA PRO A 154 -4.31 -1.80 18.43
C PRO A 154 -3.11 -0.94 17.97
N SER A 155 -3.03 0.32 18.42
CA SER A 155 -1.90 1.21 18.12
C SER A 155 -0.57 0.71 18.67
N ASP A 156 -0.56 0.03 19.82
CA ASP A 156 0.66 -0.56 20.37
C ASP A 156 1.17 -1.67 19.44
N VAL A 157 0.24 -2.51 18.97
CA VAL A 157 0.57 -3.61 18.05
C VAL A 157 1.13 -3.05 16.74
N ILE A 158 0.48 -2.04 16.15
CA ILE A 158 0.95 -1.39 14.92
C ILE A 158 2.35 -0.81 15.11
N SER A 159 2.58 -0.14 16.25
CA SER A 159 3.88 0.47 16.57
C SER A 159 4.99 -0.59 16.67
N GLN A 160 4.73 -1.70 17.35
CA GLN A 160 5.70 -2.80 17.49
C GLN A 160 5.98 -3.50 16.15
N ILE A 161 4.96 -3.68 15.31
CA ILE A 161 5.14 -4.21 13.96
C ILE A 161 6.04 -3.28 13.14
N LYS A 162 5.77 -1.97 13.14
CA LYS A 162 6.60 -0.98 12.41
C LYS A 162 8.06 -1.00 12.85
N VAL A 163 8.31 -1.13 14.15
CA VAL A 163 9.68 -1.15 14.70
C VAL A 163 10.40 -2.44 14.33
N GLN A 164 9.73 -3.60 14.43
CA GLN A 164 10.38 -4.91 14.26
C GLN A 164 10.34 -5.43 12.82
N ASN A 165 9.40 -4.96 11.98
CA ASN A 165 9.35 -5.28 10.55
C ASN A 165 10.04 -4.19 9.72
N ASN A 166 11.26 -3.83 10.09
CA ASN A 166 12.06 -2.82 9.41
C ASN A 166 13.37 -3.43 8.91
N GLN A 167 13.82 -2.96 7.75
CA GLN A 167 15.12 -3.35 7.20
C GLN A 167 16.19 -2.41 7.75
N ILE A 168 17.12 -2.97 8.51
CA ILE A 168 18.20 -2.23 9.14
C ILE A 168 19.52 -2.57 8.41
N SER A 169 20.22 -1.55 7.93
CA SER A 169 21.58 -1.71 7.42
C SER A 169 22.54 -1.77 8.60
N GLY A 170 23.29 -2.86 8.72
CA GLY A 170 24.30 -3.05 9.74
C GLY A 170 25.63 -2.33 9.47
N GLY A 171 25.73 -1.61 8.32
CA GLY A 171 26.97 -0.97 7.89
C GLY A 171 27.95 -1.94 7.21
N GLN A 172 29.21 -1.57 7.22
CA GLN A 172 30.29 -2.36 6.61
C GLN A 172 31.43 -2.60 7.64
N LEU A 173 31.89 -3.81 7.71
CA LEU A 173 33.16 -4.13 8.35
C LEU A 173 34.27 -3.80 7.36
N GLY A 174 35.24 -2.98 7.75
CA GLY A 174 36.33 -2.59 6.85
C GLY A 174 36.01 -1.45 5.88
N GLY A 175 34.94 -0.65 6.17
CA GLY A 175 34.69 0.60 5.45
C GLY A 175 35.76 1.66 5.70
N MET A 176 35.86 2.65 4.80
CA MET A 176 36.82 3.76 4.95
C MET A 176 36.46 4.68 6.14
N PRO A 177 37.42 5.18 6.94
CA PRO A 177 38.85 4.92 6.86
C PRO A 177 39.25 3.55 7.45
N GLN A 178 40.10 2.81 6.72
CA GLN A 178 40.57 1.49 7.14
C GLN A 178 41.70 1.55 8.16
N ALA A 179 41.67 0.66 9.15
CA ALA A 179 42.85 0.39 9.97
C ALA A 179 43.93 -0.32 9.14
N ALA A 180 45.22 -0.07 9.45
CA ALA A 180 46.35 -0.53 8.62
C ALA A 180 46.41 -2.04 8.38
N ASP A 181 45.83 -2.85 9.25
CA ASP A 181 45.86 -4.32 9.20
C ASP A 181 44.54 -4.97 8.77
N GLN A 182 43.57 -4.20 8.33
CA GLN A 182 42.24 -4.71 7.98
C GLN A 182 42.19 -5.21 6.54
N GLN A 183 42.12 -6.53 6.38
CA GLN A 183 42.12 -7.21 5.07
C GLN A 183 40.72 -7.62 4.60
N LEU A 184 39.70 -7.54 5.46
CA LEU A 184 38.33 -7.97 5.15
C LEU A 184 37.41 -6.78 5.01
N ASN A 185 36.72 -6.68 3.87
CA ASN A 185 35.58 -5.78 3.67
C ASN A 185 34.31 -6.62 3.47
N ALA A 186 33.37 -6.49 4.39
CA ALA A 186 32.10 -7.23 4.34
C ALA A 186 30.93 -6.34 4.74
N SER A 187 29.86 -6.36 3.98
CA SER A 187 28.59 -5.71 4.36
C SER A 187 27.90 -6.55 5.43
N ILE A 188 27.46 -5.90 6.50
CA ILE A 188 26.74 -6.56 7.58
C ILE A 188 25.23 -6.46 7.29
N ILE A 189 24.59 -7.60 7.05
CA ILE A 189 23.14 -7.69 6.96
C ILE A 189 22.63 -8.08 8.35
N VAL A 190 21.90 -7.15 9.00
CA VAL A 190 21.43 -7.37 10.37
C VAL A 190 20.05 -8.00 10.39
N GLN A 191 19.08 -7.41 9.69
CA GLN A 191 17.71 -7.89 9.63
C GLN A 191 17.07 -7.49 8.31
N THR A 192 16.36 -8.43 7.70
CA THR A 192 15.43 -8.18 6.58
C THR A 192 14.00 -8.05 7.10
N ARG A 193 13.09 -7.56 6.26
CA ARG A 193 11.66 -7.57 6.59
C ARG A 193 11.19 -9.01 6.83
N LEU A 194 10.26 -9.16 7.74
CA LEU A 194 9.61 -10.45 8.03
C LEU A 194 8.79 -10.91 6.82
N GLN A 195 8.84 -12.21 6.52
CA GLN A 195 8.25 -12.76 5.30
C GLN A 195 7.16 -13.80 5.57
N THR A 196 7.20 -14.45 6.72
CA THR A 196 6.29 -15.56 7.03
C THR A 196 5.35 -15.24 8.19
N PRO A 197 4.14 -15.84 8.23
CA PRO A 197 3.24 -15.71 9.38
C PRO A 197 3.89 -16.09 10.73
N GLU A 198 4.78 -17.09 10.70
CA GLU A 198 5.50 -17.56 11.88
C GLU A 198 6.51 -16.51 12.39
N GLU A 199 7.17 -15.79 11.50
CA GLU A 199 8.07 -14.70 11.87
C GLU A 199 7.30 -13.53 12.45
N PHE A 200 6.21 -13.11 11.79
CA PHE A 200 5.32 -12.09 12.32
C PHE A 200 4.75 -12.47 13.69
N GLY A 201 4.36 -13.74 13.86
CA GLY A 201 3.85 -14.24 15.13
C GLY A 201 4.83 -14.13 16.30
N LYS A 202 6.13 -14.01 16.03
CA LYS A 202 7.19 -13.84 17.03
C LYS A 202 7.46 -12.39 17.41
N ILE A 203 6.81 -11.41 16.80
CA ILE A 203 6.95 -10.00 17.16
C ILE A 203 6.62 -9.83 18.64
N LEU A 204 7.54 -9.22 19.38
CA LEU A 204 7.39 -8.94 20.80
C LEU A 204 6.54 -7.66 20.97
N LEU A 205 5.37 -7.80 21.62
CA LEU A 205 4.48 -6.66 21.88
C LEU A 205 4.76 -6.03 23.25
N LYS A 206 4.99 -6.86 24.27
CA LYS A 206 5.17 -6.40 25.65
C LYS A 206 5.91 -7.42 26.49
N VAL A 207 6.70 -6.94 27.43
CA VAL A 207 7.26 -7.76 28.53
C VAL A 207 6.48 -7.42 29.80
N GLN A 208 5.96 -8.43 30.49
CA GLN A 208 5.24 -8.28 31.73
C GLN A 208 6.20 -8.12 32.93
N GLN A 209 5.67 -7.71 34.09
CA GLN A 209 6.50 -7.51 35.29
C GLN A 209 7.16 -8.77 35.81
N ASP A 210 6.58 -9.93 35.53
CA ASP A 210 7.12 -11.26 35.87
C ASP A 210 8.19 -11.77 34.86
N GLY A 211 8.51 -10.96 33.84
CA GLY A 211 9.44 -11.31 32.77
C GLY A 211 8.82 -12.10 31.63
N SER A 212 7.55 -12.46 31.68
CA SER A 212 6.87 -13.15 30.58
C SER A 212 6.71 -12.24 29.36
N GLN A 213 6.86 -12.82 28.17
CA GLN A 213 6.77 -12.11 26.90
C GLN A 213 5.39 -12.31 26.29
N VAL A 214 4.78 -11.23 25.80
CA VAL A 214 3.55 -11.27 25.02
C VAL A 214 3.93 -11.06 23.55
N LEU A 215 3.70 -12.07 22.74
CA LEU A 215 4.00 -12.08 21.32
C LEU A 215 2.74 -11.80 20.49
N LEU A 216 2.92 -11.39 19.22
CA LEU A 216 1.81 -11.10 18.34
C LEU A 216 0.84 -12.28 18.19
N ARG A 217 1.35 -13.52 18.11
CA ARG A 217 0.54 -14.74 18.05
C ARG A 217 -0.37 -14.97 19.26
N ASP A 218 -0.04 -14.36 20.41
CA ASP A 218 -0.82 -14.53 21.64
C ASP A 218 -2.10 -13.68 21.60
N VAL A 219 -2.11 -12.60 20.81
CA VAL A 219 -3.23 -11.65 20.70
C VAL A 219 -3.84 -11.56 19.31
N ALA A 220 -3.24 -12.24 18.32
CA ALA A 220 -3.68 -12.18 16.93
C ALA A 220 -3.54 -13.52 16.22
N ARG A 221 -4.34 -13.72 15.18
CA ARG A 221 -4.11 -14.72 14.13
C ARG A 221 -3.38 -14.04 12.98
N VAL A 222 -2.25 -14.60 12.57
CA VAL A 222 -1.44 -14.10 11.46
C VAL A 222 -1.53 -15.11 10.31
N GLU A 223 -1.87 -14.64 9.13
CA GLU A 223 -2.00 -15.48 7.93
C GLU A 223 -1.68 -14.69 6.67
N LEU A 224 -1.25 -15.36 5.62
CA LEU A 224 -1.15 -14.80 4.30
C LEU A 224 -2.55 -14.76 3.68
N GLY A 225 -2.99 -13.61 3.21
CA GLY A 225 -4.30 -13.42 2.62
C GLY A 225 -4.31 -12.29 1.61
N ALA A 226 -5.46 -11.96 1.05
CA ALA A 226 -5.57 -10.85 0.12
C ALA A 226 -5.34 -9.50 0.82
N GLU A 227 -4.70 -8.56 0.13
CA GLU A 227 -4.60 -7.18 0.60
C GLU A 227 -5.98 -6.52 0.69
N ASP A 228 -6.84 -6.79 -0.30
CA ASP A 228 -8.22 -6.32 -0.32
C ASP A 228 -9.17 -7.46 -0.73
N TYR A 229 -10.32 -7.55 -0.07
CA TYR A 229 -11.39 -8.52 -0.36
C TYR A 229 -12.59 -7.89 -1.06
N SER A 230 -12.57 -6.59 -1.33
CA SER A 230 -13.69 -5.89 -1.98
C SER A 230 -13.79 -6.20 -3.47
N THR A 231 -12.66 -6.50 -4.12
CA THR A 231 -12.60 -6.78 -5.55
C THR A 231 -12.47 -8.28 -5.84
N VAL A 232 -13.44 -8.82 -6.56
CA VAL A 232 -13.44 -10.22 -7.00
C VAL A 232 -13.55 -10.26 -8.52
N ALA A 233 -12.51 -10.79 -9.19
CA ALA A 233 -12.53 -10.99 -10.63
C ALA A 233 -12.87 -12.44 -10.98
N ARG A 234 -13.76 -12.62 -11.97
CA ARG A 234 -14.14 -13.94 -12.50
C ARG A 234 -14.26 -13.88 -14.02
N TYR A 235 -13.84 -14.94 -14.68
CA TYR A 235 -14.03 -15.13 -16.11
C TYR A 235 -14.78 -16.42 -16.36
N ASN A 236 -15.97 -16.34 -16.98
CA ASN A 236 -16.87 -17.50 -17.20
C ASN A 236 -17.12 -18.33 -15.92
N GLY A 237 -17.28 -17.65 -14.76
CA GLY A 237 -17.51 -18.30 -13.46
C GLY A 237 -16.25 -18.86 -12.78
N LYS A 238 -15.11 -18.95 -13.47
CA LYS A 238 -13.83 -19.39 -12.91
C LYS A 238 -13.10 -18.23 -12.21
N PRO A 239 -12.31 -18.51 -11.15
CA PRO A 239 -11.43 -17.50 -10.54
C PRO A 239 -10.50 -16.91 -11.60
N ALA A 240 -10.34 -15.58 -11.57
CA ALA A 240 -9.52 -14.86 -12.53
C ALA A 240 -8.85 -13.63 -11.87
N ALA A 241 -7.83 -13.11 -12.51
CA ALA A 241 -7.37 -11.74 -12.34
C ALA A 241 -7.49 -11.02 -13.68
N GLY A 242 -7.77 -9.72 -13.64
CA GLY A 242 -7.87 -8.90 -14.84
C GLY A 242 -6.79 -7.83 -14.86
N ILE A 243 -6.39 -7.41 -16.06
CA ILE A 243 -5.55 -6.24 -16.27
C ILE A 243 -6.15 -5.40 -17.39
N ALA A 244 -6.18 -4.08 -17.17
CA ALA A 244 -6.66 -3.11 -18.16
C ALA A 244 -5.64 -2.02 -18.39
#